data_a5dfea31e4a9479dfbc1749145262602
#
_entry.id   a5dfea31e4a9479dfbc1749145262602
#
_cell.length_a   1.000
_cell.length_b   1.000
_cell.length_c   1.000
_cell.angle_alpha   90.00
_cell.angle_beta   90.00
_cell.angle_gamma   90.00
#
_symmetry.space_group_name_H-M   'P 1'
#
loop_
_entity.id
_entity.type
_entity.pdbx_description
1 polymer ?
#
loop_
_entity_poly.entity_id
_entity_poly.type
_entity_poly.pdbx_seq_one_letter_code
_entity_poly.pdbx_strand_id
1 'polypeptide(L)'
;SLDYKAPLLKALDSVNKAAVDVCHYFDHNVKKVFAYLGWEQEYFLVDEGLYAARPDLLLTGRTLMGHESSKNQQLEDHYFGAIPTRVSAFMQELEIESLKLGIPVKTRHNEVAPNQFELAPIYEECNLANDHNQVIMELMRRVARRHGFRVLLHEKPFKGVNGSGKHNNWSLGTDTGIPLLAPAK
;
A
#
# COMPACT_ATOMS: atom_id res chain seq x y z
N SER A 1 -2.99 -0.52 22.66
CA SER A 1 -2.04 0.56 22.95
C SER A 1 -2.68 1.91 22.66
N LEU A 2 -2.48 2.89 23.54
CA LEU A 2 -2.95 4.26 23.32
C LEU A 2 -2.05 5.03 22.34
N ASP A 3 -0.86 4.53 22.10
CA ASP A 3 0.12 5.14 21.22
C ASP A 3 0.58 4.14 20.16
N TYR A 4 0.06 4.29 18.95
CA TYR A 4 0.39 3.43 17.80
C TYR A 4 1.75 3.76 17.18
N LYS A 5 2.32 4.93 17.46
CA LYS A 5 3.60 5.39 16.86
C LYS A 5 4.81 4.92 17.65
N ALA A 6 4.69 4.73 18.94
CA ALA A 6 5.83 4.41 19.82
C ALA A 6 6.60 3.14 19.36
N PRO A 7 5.98 2.02 18.98
CA PRO A 7 6.72 0.86 18.49
C PRO A 7 7.56 1.16 17.26
N LEU A 8 6.98 1.87 16.27
CA LEU A 8 7.69 2.25 15.05
C LEU A 8 8.88 3.19 15.36
N LEU A 9 8.66 4.22 16.15
CA LEU A 9 9.72 5.19 16.48
C LEU A 9 10.86 4.54 17.28
N LYS A 10 10.55 3.62 18.20
CA LYS A 10 11.56 2.84 18.94
C LYS A 10 12.34 1.91 18.00
N ALA A 11 11.66 1.26 17.05
CA ALA A 11 12.33 0.41 16.06
C ALA A 11 13.28 1.21 15.17
N LEU A 12 12.84 2.40 14.71
CA LEU A 12 13.68 3.30 13.92
C LEU A 12 14.92 3.79 14.69
N ASP A 13 14.75 4.15 15.97
CA ASP A 13 15.89 4.53 16.82
C ASP A 13 16.87 3.36 17.03
N SER A 14 16.35 2.16 17.27
CA SER A 14 17.18 0.97 17.43
C SER A 14 17.96 0.60 16.18
N VAL A 15 17.31 0.64 15.02
CA VAL A 15 17.96 0.39 13.72
C VAL A 15 19.02 1.46 13.44
N ASN A 16 18.69 2.74 13.67
CA ASN A 16 19.64 3.84 13.50
C ASN A 16 20.92 3.62 14.32
N LYS A 17 20.80 3.32 15.62
CA LYS A 17 21.95 3.10 16.50
C LYS A 17 22.82 1.92 16.00
N ALA A 18 22.21 0.77 15.75
CA ALA A 18 22.94 -0.41 15.30
C ALA A 18 23.62 -0.20 13.93
N ALA A 19 22.92 0.46 13.01
CA ALA A 19 23.46 0.72 11.67
C ALA A 19 24.61 1.74 11.69
N VAL A 20 24.53 2.80 12.50
CA VAL A 20 25.61 3.78 12.68
C VAL A 20 26.86 3.08 13.22
N ASP A 21 26.73 2.20 14.22
CA ASP A 21 27.85 1.44 14.77
C ASP A 21 28.56 0.61 13.69
N VAL A 22 27.79 -0.03 12.81
CA VAL A 22 28.35 -0.79 11.66
C VAL A 22 28.99 0.14 10.64
N CYS A 23 28.34 1.25 10.29
CA CYS A 23 28.86 2.22 9.33
C CYS A 23 30.21 2.79 9.77
N HIS A 24 30.45 2.97 11.05
CA HIS A 24 31.71 3.50 11.58
C HIS A 24 32.93 2.61 11.31
N TYR A 25 32.77 1.34 10.93
CA TYR A 25 33.89 0.54 10.40
C TYR A 25 34.36 0.97 9.02
N PHE A 26 33.53 1.77 8.29
CA PHE A 26 33.79 2.20 6.92
C PHE A 26 33.89 3.70 6.78
N ASP A 27 33.02 4.46 7.48
CA ASP A 27 32.96 5.92 7.43
C ASP A 27 32.51 6.51 8.79
N HIS A 28 33.46 7.13 9.49
CA HIS A 28 33.21 7.78 10.78
C HIS A 28 32.38 9.07 10.70
N ASN A 29 32.12 9.60 9.48
CA ASN A 29 31.30 10.79 9.30
C ASN A 29 29.81 10.50 9.39
N VAL A 30 29.39 9.24 9.24
CA VAL A 30 27.99 8.85 9.37
C VAL A 30 27.52 9.07 10.80
N LYS A 31 26.48 9.91 10.96
CA LYS A 31 25.87 10.22 12.26
C LYS A 31 24.46 9.64 12.38
N LYS A 32 23.82 9.38 11.25
CA LYS A 32 22.45 8.88 11.22
C LYS A 32 22.22 7.97 10.04
N VAL A 33 21.43 6.93 10.28
CA VAL A 33 20.89 6.03 9.26
C VAL A 33 19.38 6.11 9.27
N PHE A 34 18.80 6.37 8.09
CA PHE A 34 17.37 6.44 7.87
C PHE A 34 16.87 5.11 7.29
N ALA A 35 15.71 4.67 7.75
CA ALA A 35 14.94 3.66 7.05
C ALA A 35 13.97 4.34 6.07
N TYR A 36 13.93 3.84 4.85
CA TYR A 36 13.01 4.27 3.80
C TYR A 36 11.99 3.18 3.50
N LEU A 37 10.79 3.57 3.15
CA LEU A 37 9.69 2.67 2.84
C LEU A 37 8.96 3.15 1.59
N GLY A 38 8.82 2.26 0.60
CA GLY A 38 7.88 2.36 -0.49
C GLY A 38 6.82 1.28 -0.30
N TRP A 39 5.68 1.63 0.26
CA TRP A 39 4.59 0.68 0.45
C TRP A 39 3.80 0.49 -0.85
N GLU A 40 3.24 -0.68 -1.04
CA GLU A 40 2.31 -1.02 -2.10
C GLU A 40 0.96 -1.35 -1.45
N GLN A 41 -0.02 -0.47 -1.63
CA GLN A 41 -1.35 -0.72 -1.11
C GLN A 41 -2.20 -1.42 -2.15
N GLU A 42 -2.39 -2.71 -1.96
CA GLU A 42 -3.33 -3.51 -2.73
C GLU A 42 -4.74 -3.33 -2.18
N TYR A 43 -5.73 -3.41 -3.05
CA TYR A 43 -7.14 -3.25 -2.68
C TYR A 43 -8.06 -3.86 -3.73
N PHE A 44 -9.29 -4.20 -3.31
CA PHE A 44 -10.37 -4.56 -4.23
C PHE A 44 -11.37 -3.43 -4.36
N LEU A 45 -11.93 -3.28 -5.55
CA LEU A 45 -13.08 -2.41 -5.79
C LEU A 45 -14.32 -3.27 -6.03
N VAL A 46 -15.41 -2.91 -5.35
CA VAL A 46 -16.73 -3.53 -5.54
C VAL A 46 -17.72 -2.43 -5.89
N ASP A 47 -18.60 -2.71 -6.85
CA ASP A 47 -19.73 -1.82 -7.15
C ASP A 47 -20.56 -1.57 -5.89
N GLU A 48 -20.94 -0.31 -5.63
CA GLU A 48 -21.62 0.08 -4.40
C GLU A 48 -22.97 -0.62 -4.23
N GLY A 49 -23.71 -0.82 -5.32
CA GLY A 49 -24.99 -1.53 -5.30
C GLY A 49 -24.80 -3.01 -4.92
N LEU A 50 -23.80 -3.67 -5.49
CA LEU A 50 -23.47 -5.05 -5.16
C LEU A 50 -22.96 -5.19 -3.73
N TYR A 51 -22.16 -4.23 -3.26
CA TYR A 51 -21.70 -4.19 -1.87
C TYR A 51 -22.88 -4.07 -0.90
N ALA A 52 -23.83 -3.17 -1.18
CA ALA A 52 -25.01 -2.92 -0.34
C ALA A 52 -25.96 -4.13 -0.28
N ALA A 53 -25.98 -4.97 -1.33
CA ALA A 53 -26.77 -6.19 -1.37
C ALA A 53 -26.18 -7.35 -0.55
N ARG A 54 -24.97 -7.20 0.01
CA ARG A 54 -24.23 -8.27 0.70
C ARG A 54 -24.01 -7.94 2.17
N PRO A 55 -24.78 -8.57 3.10
CA PRO A 55 -24.60 -8.32 4.54
C PRO A 55 -23.20 -8.67 5.05
N ASP A 56 -22.56 -9.70 4.52
CA ASP A 56 -21.19 -10.07 4.89
C ASP A 56 -20.16 -8.99 4.52
N LEU A 57 -20.26 -8.40 3.34
CA LEU A 57 -19.41 -7.28 2.95
C LEU A 57 -19.64 -6.03 3.81
N LEU A 58 -20.91 -5.70 4.08
CA LEU A 58 -21.28 -4.56 4.92
C LEU A 58 -20.73 -4.67 6.34
N LEU A 59 -20.82 -5.87 6.94
CA LEU A 59 -20.48 -6.08 8.34
C LEU A 59 -19.01 -6.39 8.56
N THR A 60 -18.33 -7.03 7.60
CA THR A 60 -16.99 -7.56 7.82
C THR A 60 -15.95 -7.12 6.80
N GLY A 61 -16.35 -6.49 5.70
CA GLY A 61 -15.45 -6.10 4.60
C GLY A 61 -14.91 -7.28 3.78
N ARG A 62 -15.50 -8.46 3.94
CA ARG A 62 -15.15 -9.70 3.20
C ARG A 62 -16.37 -10.56 2.96
N THR A 63 -16.28 -11.49 2.02
CA THR A 63 -17.34 -12.50 1.80
C THR A 63 -17.20 -13.63 2.81
N LEU A 64 -18.33 -14.04 3.39
CA LEU A 64 -18.43 -15.18 4.33
C LEU A 64 -19.28 -16.31 3.78
N MET A 65 -20.09 -16.04 2.77
CA MET A 65 -21.06 -16.94 2.17
C MET A 65 -21.18 -16.71 0.67
N GLY A 66 -21.86 -17.61 -0.02
CA GLY A 66 -22.09 -17.53 -1.46
C GLY A 66 -21.16 -18.44 -2.25
N HIS A 67 -21.29 -18.37 -3.56
CA HIS A 67 -20.50 -19.15 -4.49
C HIS A 67 -19.14 -18.49 -4.79
N GLU A 68 -18.19 -19.28 -5.25
CA GLU A 68 -16.92 -18.78 -5.76
C GLU A 68 -17.12 -17.88 -6.99
N SER A 69 -16.16 -16.99 -7.23
CA SER A 69 -16.15 -16.15 -8.43
C SER A 69 -16.14 -17.03 -9.68
N SER A 70 -16.93 -16.65 -10.69
CA SER A 70 -16.90 -17.27 -12.01
C SER A 70 -15.59 -17.00 -12.77
N LYS A 71 -14.87 -15.94 -12.39
CA LYS A 71 -13.54 -15.64 -12.90
C LYS A 71 -12.49 -16.01 -11.87
N ASN A 72 -11.45 -16.69 -12.32
CA ASN A 72 -10.29 -17.06 -11.50
C ASN A 72 -9.04 -16.24 -11.94
N GLN A 73 -7.89 -16.65 -11.48
CA GLN A 73 -6.60 -16.00 -11.75
C GLN A 73 -5.76 -16.77 -12.79
N GLN A 74 -6.41 -17.51 -13.69
CA GLN A 74 -5.68 -18.29 -14.69
C GLN A 74 -4.83 -17.38 -15.57
N LEU A 75 -3.58 -17.77 -15.77
CA LEU A 75 -2.60 -17.09 -16.60
C LEU A 75 -2.33 -15.63 -16.17
N GLU A 76 -2.79 -15.22 -15.00
CA GLU A 76 -2.66 -13.84 -14.50
C GLU A 76 -3.17 -12.79 -15.51
N ASP A 77 -4.20 -13.15 -16.28
CA ASP A 77 -4.74 -12.32 -17.35
C ASP A 77 -5.29 -10.99 -16.85
N HIS A 78 -5.81 -10.92 -15.65
CA HIS A 78 -6.24 -9.67 -15.03
C HIS A 78 -5.05 -8.73 -14.79
N TYR A 79 -3.92 -9.25 -14.30
CA TYR A 79 -2.71 -8.46 -14.01
C TYR A 79 -2.20 -7.72 -15.26
N PHE A 80 -2.20 -8.39 -16.40
CA PHE A 80 -1.76 -7.84 -17.68
C PHE A 80 -2.88 -7.17 -18.50
N GLY A 81 -4.10 -7.15 -17.98
CA GLY A 81 -5.27 -6.59 -18.65
C GLY A 81 -5.33 -5.06 -18.63
N ALA A 82 -6.23 -4.52 -19.42
CA ALA A 82 -6.53 -3.10 -19.41
C ALA A 82 -7.30 -2.72 -18.13
N ILE A 83 -7.00 -1.55 -17.58
CA ILE A 83 -7.77 -0.98 -16.45
C ILE A 83 -9.12 -0.49 -16.99
N PRO A 84 -10.27 -0.93 -16.43
CA PRO A 84 -11.57 -0.46 -16.86
C PRO A 84 -11.71 1.05 -16.71
N THR A 85 -12.42 1.71 -17.64
CA THR A 85 -12.54 3.18 -17.68
C THR A 85 -13.04 3.78 -16.34
N ARG A 86 -14.04 3.17 -15.72
CA ARG A 86 -14.57 3.63 -14.43
C ARG A 86 -13.53 3.52 -13.31
N VAL A 87 -12.73 2.46 -13.30
CA VAL A 87 -11.63 2.28 -12.35
C VAL A 87 -10.51 3.28 -12.62
N SER A 88 -10.18 3.51 -13.87
CA SER A 88 -9.18 4.52 -14.27
C SER A 88 -9.58 5.93 -13.80
N ALA A 89 -10.85 6.29 -13.92
CA ALA A 89 -11.36 7.57 -13.42
C ALA A 89 -11.21 7.70 -11.90
N PHE A 90 -11.54 6.64 -11.16
CA PHE A 90 -11.31 6.57 -9.71
C PHE A 90 -9.82 6.75 -9.38
N MET A 91 -8.93 6.02 -10.06
CA MET A 91 -7.49 6.09 -9.83
C MET A 91 -6.91 7.48 -10.12
N GLN A 92 -7.40 8.16 -11.17
CA GLN A 92 -6.97 9.51 -11.51
C GLN A 92 -7.36 10.52 -10.42
N GLU A 93 -8.60 10.47 -9.94
CA GLU A 93 -9.05 11.35 -8.86
C GLU A 93 -8.30 11.07 -7.56
N LEU A 94 -8.10 9.80 -7.22
CA LEU A 94 -7.33 9.39 -6.05
C LEU A 94 -5.90 9.95 -6.08
N GLU A 95 -5.22 9.87 -7.23
CA GLU A 95 -3.88 10.44 -7.41
C GLU A 95 -3.88 11.95 -7.19
N ILE A 96 -4.81 12.68 -7.82
CA ILE A 96 -4.91 14.14 -7.67
C ILE A 96 -5.14 14.53 -6.20
N GLU A 97 -6.08 13.88 -5.53
CA GLU A 97 -6.37 14.15 -4.12
C GLU A 97 -5.19 13.78 -3.21
N SER A 98 -4.45 12.73 -3.53
CA SER A 98 -3.24 12.32 -2.81
C SER A 98 -2.14 13.35 -2.95
N LEU A 99 -1.87 13.83 -4.17
CA LEU A 99 -0.86 14.85 -4.43
C LEU A 99 -1.18 16.18 -3.73
N LYS A 100 -2.46 16.57 -3.62
CA LYS A 100 -2.88 17.74 -2.84
C LYS A 100 -2.52 17.62 -1.35
N LEU A 101 -2.43 16.42 -0.83
CA LEU A 101 -2.03 16.12 0.54
C LEU A 101 -0.52 15.89 0.70
N GLY A 102 0.26 16.05 -0.38
CA GLY A 102 1.70 15.82 -0.38
C GLY A 102 2.09 14.34 -0.42
N ILE A 103 1.16 13.43 -0.71
CA ILE A 103 1.45 12.00 -0.83
C ILE A 103 1.92 11.71 -2.26
N PRO A 104 3.18 11.29 -2.47
CA PRO A 104 3.79 11.20 -3.80
C PRO A 104 3.41 9.91 -4.54
N VAL A 105 2.14 9.76 -4.87
CA VAL A 105 1.61 8.61 -5.61
C VAL A 105 2.30 8.48 -6.97
N LYS A 106 2.68 7.27 -7.35
CA LYS A 106 3.43 6.99 -8.58
C LYS A 106 2.73 6.02 -9.53
N THR A 107 2.16 4.93 -9.02
CA THR A 107 1.64 3.85 -9.87
C THR A 107 0.13 3.69 -9.73
N ARG A 108 -0.50 3.29 -10.85
CA ARG A 108 -1.87 2.80 -10.96
C ARG A 108 -1.80 1.47 -11.70
N HIS A 109 -2.31 0.41 -11.09
CA HIS A 109 -1.90 -0.91 -11.49
C HIS A 109 -2.99 -1.94 -11.23
N ASN A 110 -3.16 -2.92 -12.15
CA ASN A 110 -3.93 -4.11 -11.88
C ASN A 110 -3.14 -5.08 -11.02
N GLU A 111 -3.81 -5.75 -10.09
CA GLU A 111 -3.28 -6.88 -9.37
C GLU A 111 -3.82 -8.22 -9.91
N VAL A 112 -3.38 -9.34 -9.32
CA VAL A 112 -3.59 -10.68 -9.89
C VAL A 112 -5.05 -11.12 -9.82
N ALA A 113 -5.77 -10.79 -8.75
CA ALA A 113 -7.17 -11.21 -8.60
C ALA A 113 -8.12 -10.31 -9.42
N PRO A 114 -9.25 -10.84 -9.89
CA PRO A 114 -10.28 -10.03 -10.53
C PRO A 114 -10.73 -8.87 -9.63
N ASN A 115 -10.80 -7.65 -10.19
CA ASN A 115 -11.11 -6.40 -9.48
C ASN A 115 -10.15 -6.05 -8.34
N GLN A 116 -8.95 -6.56 -8.37
CA GLN A 116 -7.86 -6.18 -7.50
C GLN A 116 -6.93 -5.20 -8.19
N PHE A 117 -6.51 -4.17 -7.46
CA PHE A 117 -5.67 -3.09 -7.95
C PHE A 117 -4.65 -2.70 -6.89
N GLU A 118 -3.67 -1.91 -7.30
CA GLU A 118 -2.60 -1.45 -6.43
C GLU A 118 -2.32 0.03 -6.63
N LEU A 119 -1.91 0.66 -5.55
CA LEU A 119 -1.36 2.00 -5.51
C LEU A 119 -0.01 1.97 -4.78
N ALA A 120 1.01 2.56 -5.39
CA ALA A 120 2.31 2.72 -4.76
C ALA A 120 2.82 4.16 -4.91
N PRO A 121 3.38 4.76 -3.85
CA PRO A 121 4.05 6.06 -3.91
C PRO A 121 5.53 5.91 -4.26
N ILE A 122 6.19 7.05 -4.49
CA ILE A 122 7.65 7.14 -4.35
C ILE A 122 7.99 6.88 -2.88
N TYR A 123 9.07 6.15 -2.62
CA TYR A 123 9.50 5.85 -1.25
C TYR A 123 9.86 7.13 -0.46
N GLU A 124 9.58 7.10 0.82
CA GLU A 124 9.85 8.19 1.74
C GLU A 124 10.49 7.64 3.03
N GLU A 125 10.88 8.53 3.94
CA GLU A 125 11.27 8.12 5.29
C GLU A 125 10.15 7.30 5.92
N CYS A 126 10.51 6.20 6.59
CA CYS A 126 9.57 5.15 6.97
C CYS A 126 8.41 5.63 7.85
N ASN A 127 8.65 6.55 8.79
CA ASN A 127 7.60 7.08 9.65
C ASN A 127 6.60 7.92 8.84
N LEU A 128 7.07 8.78 7.95
CA LEU A 128 6.22 9.59 7.08
C LEU A 128 5.45 8.70 6.08
N ALA A 129 6.13 7.73 5.48
CA ALA A 129 5.50 6.79 4.56
C ALA A 129 4.35 6.02 5.22
N ASN A 130 4.53 5.59 6.47
CA ASN A 130 3.48 4.94 7.24
C ASN A 130 2.28 5.85 7.48
N ASP A 131 2.50 7.11 7.83
CA ASP A 131 1.43 8.10 8.01
C ASP A 131 0.67 8.33 6.70
N HIS A 132 1.38 8.47 5.60
CA HIS A 132 0.78 8.61 4.27
C HIS A 132 -0.09 7.40 3.89
N ASN A 133 0.31 6.18 4.23
CA ASN A 133 -0.52 4.99 3.99
C ASN A 133 -1.83 5.04 4.80
N GLN A 134 -1.81 5.49 6.06
CA GLN A 134 -3.02 5.64 6.85
C GLN A 134 -3.99 6.66 6.24
N VAL A 135 -3.46 7.78 5.78
CA VAL A 135 -4.27 8.82 5.11
C VAL A 135 -4.84 8.31 3.79
N ILE A 136 -4.03 7.60 3.00
CA ILE A 136 -4.46 7.08 1.69
C ILE A 136 -5.61 6.08 1.81
N MET A 137 -5.61 5.22 2.81
CA MET A 137 -6.70 4.26 3.02
C MET A 137 -8.05 4.95 3.25
N GLU A 138 -8.06 6.05 3.99
CA GLU A 138 -9.28 6.84 4.19
C GLU A 138 -9.67 7.61 2.93
N LEU A 139 -8.69 8.17 2.22
CA LEU A 139 -8.91 8.87 0.97
C LEU A 139 -9.49 7.94 -0.11
N MET A 140 -8.97 6.73 -0.22
CA MET A 140 -9.51 5.68 -1.10
C MET A 140 -11.00 5.44 -0.86
N ARG A 141 -11.42 5.31 0.41
CA ARG A 141 -12.83 5.10 0.76
C ARG A 141 -13.71 6.26 0.32
N ARG A 142 -13.25 7.49 0.48
CA ARG A 142 -14.01 8.70 0.11
C ARG A 142 -14.12 8.85 -1.40
N VAL A 143 -13.02 8.71 -2.11
CA VAL A 143 -12.99 8.85 -3.57
C VAL A 143 -13.77 7.71 -4.23
N ALA A 144 -13.64 6.48 -3.76
CA ALA A 144 -14.38 5.34 -4.31
C ALA A 144 -15.89 5.56 -4.32
N ARG A 145 -16.45 6.13 -3.25
CA ARG A 145 -17.88 6.46 -3.17
C ARG A 145 -18.34 7.43 -4.26
N ARG A 146 -17.52 8.41 -4.61
CA ARG A 146 -17.82 9.36 -5.69
C ARG A 146 -17.94 8.67 -7.06
N HIS A 147 -17.25 7.55 -7.22
CA HIS A 147 -17.30 6.72 -8.43
C HIS A 147 -18.26 5.53 -8.33
N GLY A 148 -19.09 5.47 -7.28
CA GLY A 148 -20.03 4.37 -7.05
C GLY A 148 -19.35 3.05 -6.72
N PHE A 149 -18.16 3.10 -6.10
CA PHE A 149 -17.41 1.94 -5.62
C PHE A 149 -17.31 1.92 -4.10
N ARG A 150 -17.02 0.73 -3.59
CA ARG A 150 -16.49 0.47 -2.25
C ARG A 150 -15.13 -0.17 -2.35
N VAL A 151 -14.19 0.31 -1.56
CA VAL A 151 -12.84 -0.27 -1.42
C VAL A 151 -12.88 -1.32 -0.32
N LEU A 152 -12.37 -2.51 -0.61
CA LEU A 152 -12.11 -3.53 0.40
C LEU A 152 -10.60 -3.52 0.71
N LEU A 153 -10.28 -3.31 1.98
CA LEU A 153 -8.92 -3.29 2.51
C LEU A 153 -8.65 -4.48 3.46
N HIS A 154 -9.61 -5.39 3.59
CA HIS A 154 -9.39 -6.66 4.26
C HIS A 154 -8.36 -7.46 3.47
N GLU A 155 -7.42 -8.10 4.16
CA GLU A 155 -6.31 -8.81 3.52
C GLU A 155 -6.77 -9.96 2.64
N LYS A 156 -7.87 -10.62 2.98
CA LYS A 156 -8.43 -11.75 2.22
C LYS A 156 -9.94 -11.60 2.07
N PRO A 157 -10.44 -10.69 1.22
CA PRO A 157 -11.87 -10.45 1.11
C PRO A 157 -12.62 -11.55 0.36
N PHE A 158 -11.93 -12.31 -0.50
CA PHE A 158 -12.53 -13.38 -1.30
C PHE A 158 -11.72 -14.67 -1.17
N LYS A 159 -12.41 -15.77 -0.87
CA LYS A 159 -11.78 -17.10 -0.81
C LYS A 159 -11.36 -17.56 -2.20
N GLY A 160 -10.22 -18.24 -2.28
CA GLY A 160 -9.75 -18.89 -3.51
C GLY A 160 -8.99 -18.00 -4.49
N VAL A 161 -8.87 -16.70 -4.22
CA VAL A 161 -8.08 -15.75 -5.02
C VAL A 161 -7.05 -15.03 -4.16
N ASN A 162 -6.16 -14.27 -4.76
CA ASN A 162 -5.15 -13.49 -4.05
C ASN A 162 -5.80 -12.56 -3.01
N GLY A 163 -5.05 -12.26 -1.99
CA GLY A 163 -5.39 -11.26 -0.99
C GLY A 163 -4.70 -9.94 -1.26
N SER A 164 -5.15 -8.90 -0.56
CA SER A 164 -4.56 -7.58 -0.57
C SER A 164 -3.76 -7.32 0.68
N GLY A 165 -2.52 -6.92 0.51
CA GLY A 165 -1.63 -6.56 1.60
C GLY A 165 -1.14 -5.14 1.50
N LYS A 166 -0.11 -4.87 2.30
CA LYS A 166 0.75 -3.69 2.22
C LYS A 166 2.17 -4.21 2.03
N HIS A 167 2.53 -4.48 0.79
CA HIS A 167 3.88 -4.92 0.50
C HIS A 167 4.87 -3.78 0.80
N ASN A 168 5.88 -4.07 1.57
CA ASN A 168 6.82 -3.07 2.05
C ASN A 168 8.18 -3.24 1.38
N ASN A 169 8.42 -2.43 0.36
CA ASN A 169 9.78 -2.26 -0.19
C ASN A 169 10.53 -1.29 0.71
N TRP A 170 11.62 -1.72 1.30
CA TRP A 170 12.36 -0.91 2.27
C TRP A 170 13.86 -0.91 2.02
N SER A 171 14.51 0.13 2.47
CA SER A 171 15.97 0.25 2.42
C SER A 171 16.50 1.10 3.57
N LEU A 172 17.82 1.13 3.69
CA LEU A 172 18.54 1.98 4.64
C LEU A 172 19.49 2.91 3.88
N GLY A 173 19.62 4.13 4.35
CA GLY A 173 20.56 5.10 3.79
C GLY A 173 21.18 5.97 4.87
N THR A 174 22.43 6.37 4.67
CA THR A 174 23.16 7.23 5.60
C THR A 174 22.82 8.70 5.37
N ASP A 175 23.05 9.55 6.38
CA ASP A 175 22.99 11.01 6.25
C ASP A 175 24.10 11.58 5.35
N THR A 176 25.10 10.77 5.00
CA THR A 176 26.13 11.09 3.99
C THR A 176 25.73 10.70 2.56
N GLY A 177 24.51 10.15 2.37
CA GLY A 177 23.94 9.85 1.05
C GLY A 177 24.30 8.47 0.50
N ILE A 178 24.79 7.54 1.32
CA ILE A 178 25.15 6.19 0.90
C ILE A 178 23.97 5.24 1.12
N PRO A 179 23.44 4.57 0.07
CA PRO A 179 22.46 3.51 0.21
C PRO A 179 23.13 2.22 0.71
N LEU A 180 22.67 1.68 1.85
CA LEU A 180 23.34 0.54 2.50
C LEU A 180 22.97 -0.82 1.88
N LEU A 181 21.81 -0.93 1.22
CA LEU A 181 21.31 -2.19 0.64
C LEU A 181 21.39 -2.21 -0.89
N ALA A 182 22.05 -1.23 -1.50
CA ALA A 182 22.31 -1.19 -2.94
C ALA A 182 23.77 -1.61 -3.20
N PRO A 183 24.02 -2.84 -3.73
CA PRO A 183 25.36 -3.26 -4.04
C PRO A 183 25.98 -2.36 -5.12
N ALA A 184 27.24 -2.00 -4.94
CA ALA A 184 28.01 -1.33 -5.99
C ALA A 184 28.17 -2.26 -7.20
N LYS A 185 28.07 -1.71 -8.40
CA LYS A 185 28.33 -2.44 -9.64
C LYS A 185 29.82 -2.71 -9.81
#